data_29f4300371a6a3e82d41b9fa353ea9c7
#
_entry.id   29f4300371a6a3e82d41b9fa353ea9c7
#
_cell.length_a   1.000
_cell.length_b   1.000
_cell.length_c   1.000
_cell.angle_alpha   90.00
_cell.angle_beta   90.00
_cell.angle_gamma   90.00
#
_symmetry.space_group_name_H-M   'P 1'
#
loop_
_entity.id
_entity.type
_entity.pdbx_description
1 polymer ?
#
loop_
_entity_poly.entity_id
_entity_poly.type
_entity_poly.pdbx_seq_one_letter_code
_entity_poly.pdbx_strand_id
1 'polypeptide(L)'
;MEDIFECLKRELEEGRSAVLLTVIASKGSTPRSAGSRQLVLADGTTVGTIGGGIAEYKACEEGKHVLQTGCSTIVSYILHPNDAADIGAVCGGETNVFCQFLSPSQPGLLTCLAQITAARRQHMPSWLVLDVTVPQQWAMGVVGPQMQVCGADETCRSLERVLEKRPDWLHEGSGLVENEIARWYREPLAYEDRVFVFGGGHVAKALVPVLTQVGFSCIVVDDREEFANAVQFPQAEQTVAADFSDLSAAVQVTRHDYVCIMTRGHIGDYEVQRQMLACHPYYLGVIGSRTKLAFVRNKLRHDGFTDDEIDACHAPIGLPISAATPEEIAVSIAAELIAVRARREEREKGDARQWRSADVPSVRIPT
;
A
#
# COMPACT_ATOMS: atom_id res chain seq x y z
N MET A 1 10.71 3.55 -6.30
CA MET A 1 10.20 4.96 -6.32
C MET A 1 10.16 5.39 -4.87
N GLU A 2 10.70 6.56 -4.53
CA GLU A 2 10.71 7.03 -3.14
C GLU A 2 9.26 7.18 -2.62
N ASP A 3 9.01 6.74 -1.38
CA ASP A 3 7.71 6.90 -0.74
C ASP A 3 7.39 8.39 -0.52
N ILE A 4 6.19 8.80 -0.85
CA ILE A 4 5.79 10.21 -0.82
C ILE A 4 5.80 10.81 0.59
N PHE A 5 5.48 10.01 1.61
CA PHE A 5 5.52 10.45 2.99
C PHE A 5 6.95 10.50 3.55
N GLU A 6 7.83 9.62 3.10
CA GLU A 6 9.26 9.67 3.43
C GLU A 6 9.90 10.91 2.80
N CYS A 7 9.61 11.19 1.51
CA CYS A 7 10.07 12.39 0.84
C CYS A 7 9.56 13.65 1.56
N LEU A 8 8.28 13.73 1.86
CA LEU A 8 7.67 14.84 2.59
C LEU A 8 8.32 15.04 3.97
N LYS A 9 8.50 13.94 4.72
CA LYS A 9 9.13 13.99 6.04
C LYS A 9 10.53 14.57 5.96
N ARG A 10 11.36 14.14 5.01
CA ARG A 10 12.70 14.66 4.77
C ARG A 10 12.68 16.16 4.48
N GLU A 11 11.79 16.63 3.58
CA GLU A 11 11.66 18.05 3.25
C GLU A 11 11.36 18.90 4.50
N LEU A 12 10.41 18.43 5.32
CA LEU A 12 10.05 19.16 6.55
C LEU A 12 11.17 19.11 7.60
N GLU A 13 11.89 18.01 7.75
CA GLU A 13 13.05 17.89 8.65
C GLU A 13 14.20 18.81 8.22
N GLU A 14 14.34 19.07 6.92
CA GLU A 14 15.30 20.04 6.37
C GLU A 14 14.77 21.48 6.38
N GLY A 15 13.62 21.73 7.00
CA GLY A 15 13.05 23.06 7.17
C GLY A 15 12.31 23.61 5.94
N ARG A 16 12.05 22.81 4.93
CA ARG A 16 11.33 23.20 3.70
C ARG A 16 9.85 22.85 3.79
N SER A 17 9.00 23.77 3.38
CA SER A 17 7.56 23.53 3.20
C SER A 17 7.28 22.83 1.88
N ALA A 18 6.17 22.09 1.82
CA ALA A 18 5.70 21.41 0.63
C ALA A 18 4.18 21.46 0.53
N VAL A 19 3.63 21.09 -0.62
CA VAL A 19 2.18 20.91 -0.79
C VAL A 19 1.88 19.48 -1.21
N LEU A 20 1.03 18.81 -0.44
CA LEU A 20 0.55 17.47 -0.77
C LEU A 20 -0.81 17.57 -1.46
N LEU A 21 -0.85 17.15 -2.72
CA LEU A 21 -2.07 16.99 -3.48
C LEU A 21 -2.63 15.59 -3.19
N THR A 22 -3.83 15.52 -2.63
CA THR A 22 -4.49 14.23 -2.35
C THR A 22 -5.85 14.18 -3.04
N VAL A 23 -6.11 13.14 -3.83
CA VAL A 23 -7.46 12.86 -4.31
C VAL A 23 -8.28 12.38 -3.12
N ILE A 24 -9.20 13.21 -2.63
CA ILE A 24 -10.04 12.90 -1.46
C ILE A 24 -11.40 12.33 -1.83
N ALA A 25 -11.86 12.57 -3.05
CA ALA A 25 -13.08 11.97 -3.60
C ALA A 25 -12.98 11.85 -5.12
N SER A 26 -13.58 10.79 -5.68
CA SER A 26 -13.71 10.61 -7.11
C SER A 26 -15.06 9.96 -7.44
N LYS A 27 -15.68 10.37 -8.55
CA LYS A 27 -16.97 9.88 -9.00
C LYS A 27 -16.96 9.67 -10.52
N GLY A 28 -17.53 8.59 -10.99
CA GLY A 28 -17.54 8.22 -12.41
C GLY A 28 -16.19 7.66 -12.87
N SER A 29 -15.92 7.79 -14.17
CA SER A 29 -14.65 7.32 -14.75
C SER A 29 -13.55 8.35 -14.52
N THR A 30 -12.68 8.10 -13.57
CA THR A 30 -11.55 8.97 -13.22
C THR A 30 -10.22 8.23 -13.40
N PRO A 31 -9.12 8.92 -13.73
CA PRO A 31 -7.80 8.30 -13.91
C PRO A 31 -7.27 7.60 -12.65
N ARG A 32 -7.63 8.10 -11.48
CA ARG A 32 -7.20 7.58 -10.17
C ARG A 32 -8.30 7.67 -9.14
N SER A 33 -8.27 6.75 -8.18
CA SER A 33 -9.18 6.72 -7.02
C SER A 33 -8.71 7.62 -5.88
N ALA A 34 -9.59 7.83 -4.89
CA ALA A 34 -9.23 8.45 -3.62
C ALA A 34 -8.01 7.76 -2.98
N GLY A 35 -7.13 8.55 -2.39
CA GLY A 35 -5.83 8.10 -1.85
C GLY A 35 -4.64 8.35 -2.78
N SER A 36 -4.86 8.65 -4.06
CA SER A 36 -3.77 9.00 -4.98
C SER A 36 -3.17 10.36 -4.62
N ARG A 37 -1.84 10.45 -4.66
CA ARG A 37 -1.10 11.63 -4.19
C ARG A 37 -0.02 12.09 -5.12
N GLN A 38 0.26 13.39 -5.04
CA GLN A 38 1.41 14.02 -5.63
C GLN A 38 1.94 15.11 -4.68
N LEU A 39 3.24 15.15 -4.50
CA LEU A 39 3.91 16.16 -3.67
C LEU A 39 4.51 17.24 -4.57
N VAL A 40 4.25 18.50 -4.26
CA VAL A 40 4.87 19.67 -4.88
C VAL A 40 5.90 20.22 -3.91
N LEU A 41 7.17 20.24 -4.30
CA LEU A 41 8.31 20.66 -3.49
C LEU A 41 8.55 22.17 -3.60
N ALA A 42 9.37 22.69 -2.70
CA ALA A 42 9.68 24.12 -2.63
C ALA A 42 10.31 24.69 -3.91
N ASP A 43 11.04 23.86 -4.66
CA ASP A 43 11.66 24.22 -5.95
C ASP A 43 10.68 24.07 -7.14
N GLY A 44 9.44 23.63 -6.89
CA GLY A 44 8.40 23.38 -7.91
C GLY A 44 8.49 22.02 -8.58
N THR A 45 9.45 21.16 -8.21
CA THR A 45 9.47 19.77 -8.67
C THR A 45 8.39 18.95 -8.03
N THR A 46 8.03 17.81 -8.61
CA THR A 46 6.92 16.97 -8.13
C THR A 46 7.33 15.52 -7.96
N VAL A 47 6.75 14.85 -6.94
CA VAL A 47 6.92 13.42 -6.67
C VAL A 47 5.54 12.75 -6.60
N GLY A 48 5.38 11.61 -7.26
CA GLY A 48 4.09 10.90 -7.33
C GLY A 48 3.18 11.39 -8.45
N THR A 49 1.89 10.99 -8.43
CA THR A 49 0.89 11.36 -9.44
C THR A 49 -0.52 11.20 -8.92
N ILE A 50 -1.42 12.09 -9.34
CA ILE A 50 -2.87 11.99 -9.10
C ILE A 50 -3.64 11.49 -10.33
N GLY A 51 -2.93 11.03 -11.39
CA GLY A 51 -3.55 10.39 -12.54
C GLY A 51 -3.14 10.94 -13.91
N GLY A 52 -2.26 11.93 -13.95
CA GLY A 52 -1.77 12.54 -15.19
C GLY A 52 -2.78 13.49 -15.88
N GLY A 53 -2.41 13.94 -17.06
CA GLY A 53 -3.24 14.81 -17.91
C GLY A 53 -3.46 16.20 -17.33
N ILE A 54 -4.54 16.84 -17.81
CA ILE A 54 -4.82 18.24 -17.49
C ILE A 54 -5.21 18.46 -16.02
N ALA A 55 -5.91 17.50 -15.40
CA ALA A 55 -6.30 17.60 -14.00
C ALA A 55 -5.07 17.67 -13.10
N GLU A 56 -4.09 16.83 -13.36
CA GLU A 56 -2.81 16.84 -12.63
C GLU A 56 -2.03 18.14 -12.89
N TYR A 57 -1.95 18.57 -14.16
CA TYR A 57 -1.30 19.83 -14.49
C TYR A 57 -1.92 21.02 -13.74
N LYS A 58 -3.27 21.16 -13.77
CA LYS A 58 -3.97 22.21 -13.04
C LYS A 58 -3.81 22.11 -11.52
N ALA A 59 -3.84 20.89 -10.99
CA ALA A 59 -3.60 20.66 -9.56
C ALA A 59 -2.18 21.03 -9.13
N CYS A 60 -1.17 20.77 -9.98
CA CYS A 60 0.19 21.20 -9.73
C CYS A 60 0.33 22.74 -9.73
N GLU A 61 -0.32 23.43 -10.67
CA GLU A 61 -0.32 24.90 -10.68
C GLU A 61 -1.01 25.48 -9.44
N GLU A 62 -2.14 24.90 -9.02
CA GLU A 62 -2.77 25.25 -7.75
C GLU A 62 -1.88 24.94 -6.55
N GLY A 63 -1.20 23.78 -6.56
CA GLY A 63 -0.21 23.41 -5.53
C GLY A 63 0.92 24.43 -5.40
N LYS A 64 1.45 24.95 -6.51
CA LYS A 64 2.45 26.02 -6.52
C LYS A 64 1.88 27.33 -5.93
N HIS A 65 0.61 27.66 -6.25
CA HIS A 65 -0.05 28.82 -5.66
C HIS A 65 -0.25 28.65 -4.14
N VAL A 66 -0.68 27.47 -3.70
CA VAL A 66 -0.81 27.11 -2.27
C VAL A 66 0.55 27.18 -1.56
N LEU A 67 1.63 26.75 -2.22
CA LEU A 67 2.99 26.85 -1.67
C LEU A 67 3.41 28.31 -1.41
N GLN A 68 3.02 29.23 -2.30
CA GLN A 68 3.31 30.67 -2.17
C GLN A 68 2.45 31.36 -1.11
N THR A 69 1.18 30.98 -1.00
CA THR A 69 0.21 31.64 -0.10
C THR A 69 0.16 31.03 1.29
N GLY A 70 0.60 29.79 1.44
CA GLY A 70 0.43 29.01 2.68
C GLY A 70 -1.02 28.61 2.99
N CYS A 71 -1.94 28.80 2.05
CA CYS A 71 -3.38 28.57 2.26
C CYS A 71 -3.85 27.31 1.53
N SER A 72 -4.12 26.26 2.30
CA SER A 72 -4.67 24.99 1.76
C SER A 72 -6.06 25.18 1.17
N THR A 73 -6.40 24.43 0.13
CA THR A 73 -7.69 24.50 -0.57
C THR A 73 -8.14 23.15 -1.12
N ILE A 74 -9.43 23.00 -1.40
CA ILE A 74 -9.97 21.86 -2.14
C ILE A 74 -10.42 22.35 -3.52
N VAL A 75 -9.97 21.68 -4.58
CA VAL A 75 -10.33 21.99 -5.96
C VAL A 75 -11.05 20.80 -6.58
N SER A 76 -12.17 21.09 -7.26
CA SER A 76 -12.95 20.08 -7.99
C SER A 76 -12.65 20.17 -9.48
N TYR A 77 -12.30 19.04 -10.07
CA TYR A 77 -12.08 18.91 -11.52
C TYR A 77 -13.18 18.04 -12.10
N ILE A 78 -13.98 18.63 -13.02
CA ILE A 78 -15.01 17.92 -13.77
C ILE A 78 -14.44 17.63 -15.15
N LEU A 79 -14.36 16.36 -15.49
CA LEU A 79 -13.84 15.87 -16.77
C LEU A 79 -15.03 15.67 -17.72
N HIS A 80 -15.27 16.60 -18.64
CA HIS A 80 -16.33 16.48 -19.64
C HIS A 80 -15.84 15.74 -20.89
N PRO A 81 -16.65 14.82 -21.47
CA PRO A 81 -16.30 14.14 -22.73
C PRO A 81 -16.07 15.11 -23.91
N ASN A 82 -16.63 16.33 -23.86
CA ASN A 82 -16.51 17.35 -24.91
C ASN A 82 -15.23 18.19 -24.79
N ASP A 83 -14.54 18.16 -23.66
CA ASP A 83 -13.23 18.80 -23.49
C ASP A 83 -12.12 17.97 -24.16
N ALA A 84 -12.47 16.79 -24.67
CA ALA A 84 -11.56 15.87 -25.36
C ALA A 84 -10.95 16.44 -26.66
N ALA A 85 -11.57 17.45 -27.28
CA ALA A 85 -11.05 18.07 -28.50
C ALA A 85 -9.75 18.86 -28.26
N ASP A 86 -9.54 19.36 -27.04
CA ASP A 86 -8.33 20.13 -26.69
C ASP A 86 -7.36 19.37 -25.76
N ILE A 87 -7.77 18.27 -25.08
CA ILE A 87 -7.02 17.78 -23.91
C ILE A 87 -6.91 16.23 -23.83
N GLY A 88 -7.50 15.47 -24.75
CA GLY A 88 -7.31 14.00 -24.83
C GLY A 88 -7.92 13.16 -23.69
N ALA A 89 -8.79 13.71 -22.84
CA ALA A 89 -9.43 12.95 -21.76
C ALA A 89 -10.84 12.49 -22.17
N VAL A 90 -11.03 11.20 -22.37
CA VAL A 90 -12.29 10.54 -22.74
C VAL A 90 -13.17 10.23 -21.50
N CYS A 91 -12.72 10.56 -20.30
CA CYS A 91 -13.33 10.15 -19.04
C CYS A 91 -14.31 11.21 -18.53
N GLY A 92 -15.60 10.86 -18.41
CA GLY A 92 -16.62 11.71 -17.77
C GLY A 92 -16.70 11.43 -16.28
N GLY A 93 -15.86 12.08 -15.46
CA GLY A 93 -15.83 11.92 -14.00
C GLY A 93 -15.58 13.23 -13.27
N GLU A 94 -15.77 13.20 -11.96
CA GLU A 94 -15.45 14.31 -11.05
C GLU A 94 -14.38 13.86 -10.05
N THR A 95 -13.37 14.70 -9.82
CA THR A 95 -12.29 14.44 -8.88
C THR A 95 -12.09 15.65 -7.97
N ASN A 96 -12.13 15.44 -6.65
CA ASN A 96 -11.83 16.46 -5.66
C ASN A 96 -10.41 16.26 -5.13
N VAL A 97 -9.57 17.26 -5.30
CA VAL A 97 -8.17 17.27 -4.87
C VAL A 97 -8.00 18.24 -3.71
N PHE A 98 -7.52 17.75 -2.59
CA PHE A 98 -7.09 18.58 -1.47
C PHE A 98 -5.63 18.99 -1.68
N CYS A 99 -5.40 20.30 -1.88
CA CYS A 99 -4.08 20.91 -1.97
C CYS A 99 -3.68 21.36 -0.55
N GLN A 100 -2.94 20.51 0.13
CA GLN A 100 -2.60 20.67 1.55
C GLN A 100 -1.23 21.31 1.72
N PHE A 101 -1.17 22.53 2.25
CA PHE A 101 0.09 23.18 2.63
C PHE A 101 0.65 22.55 3.90
N LEU A 102 1.92 22.16 3.87
CA LEU A 102 2.62 21.47 4.96
C LEU A 102 3.89 22.25 5.30
N SER A 103 3.99 22.70 6.55
CA SER A 103 5.11 23.50 7.06
C SER A 103 5.78 22.77 8.23
N PRO A 104 7.12 22.88 8.35
CA PRO A 104 7.87 22.35 9.50
C PRO A 104 7.37 22.86 10.86
N SER A 105 6.78 24.04 10.88
CA SER A 105 6.27 24.68 12.09
C SER A 105 4.90 24.17 12.57
N GLN A 106 4.23 23.32 11.80
CA GLN A 106 2.91 22.80 12.20
C GLN A 106 3.02 21.78 13.32
N PRO A 107 2.32 22.01 14.46
CA PRO A 107 2.37 21.10 15.61
C PRO A 107 1.88 19.70 15.26
N GLY A 108 2.61 18.66 15.70
CA GLY A 108 2.23 17.26 15.54
C GLY A 108 2.42 16.67 14.12
N LEU A 109 2.74 17.48 13.11
CA LEU A 109 2.86 17.01 11.73
C LEU A 109 3.97 15.96 11.55
N LEU A 110 5.19 16.26 12.02
CA LEU A 110 6.30 15.30 11.96
C LEU A 110 6.02 14.02 12.74
N THR A 111 5.30 14.13 13.86
CA THR A 111 4.87 12.97 14.64
C THR A 111 3.89 12.11 13.84
N CYS A 112 2.90 12.71 13.18
CA CYS A 112 1.99 11.98 12.29
C CYS A 112 2.72 11.29 11.15
N LEU A 113 3.66 11.97 10.47
CA LEU A 113 4.45 11.38 9.38
C LEU A 113 5.33 10.23 9.87
N ALA A 114 5.97 10.37 11.03
CA ALA A 114 6.73 9.27 11.63
C ALA A 114 5.85 8.05 11.94
N GLN A 115 4.62 8.27 12.37
CA GLN A 115 3.67 7.19 12.64
C GLN A 115 3.14 6.54 11.37
N ILE A 116 2.87 7.32 10.31
CA ILE A 116 2.51 6.78 9.00
C ILE A 116 3.60 5.83 8.50
N THR A 117 4.85 6.30 8.52
CA THR A 117 6.01 5.50 8.10
C THR A 117 6.16 4.25 8.96
N ALA A 118 6.08 4.38 10.30
CA ALA A 118 6.20 3.25 11.21
C ALA A 118 5.07 2.22 11.02
N ALA A 119 3.83 2.67 10.88
CA ALA A 119 2.68 1.80 10.66
C ALA A 119 2.82 0.98 9.37
N ARG A 120 3.27 1.61 8.29
CA ARG A 120 3.50 0.94 7.00
C ARG A 120 4.61 -0.09 7.09
N ARG A 121 5.77 0.27 7.66
CA ARG A 121 6.93 -0.65 7.84
C ARG A 121 6.64 -1.81 8.78
N GLN A 122 5.86 -1.59 9.83
CA GLN A 122 5.53 -2.61 10.83
C GLN A 122 4.25 -3.38 10.50
N HIS A 123 3.63 -3.12 9.35
CA HIS A 123 2.36 -3.74 8.92
C HIS A 123 1.25 -3.64 9.98
N MET A 124 1.23 -2.52 10.72
CA MET A 124 0.19 -2.30 11.71
C MET A 124 -1.05 -1.68 11.07
N PRO A 125 -2.25 -2.29 11.25
CA PRO A 125 -3.50 -1.71 10.80
C PRO A 125 -3.64 -0.29 11.33
N SER A 126 -3.66 0.69 10.45
CA SER A 126 -3.73 2.10 10.83
C SER A 126 -4.48 2.90 9.76
N TRP A 127 -5.01 4.03 10.15
CA TRP A 127 -5.77 4.91 9.26
C TRP A 127 -5.23 6.33 9.32
N LEU A 128 -5.09 6.94 8.16
CA LEU A 128 -4.91 8.39 8.05
C LEU A 128 -6.29 9.05 8.04
N VAL A 129 -6.46 10.07 8.86
CA VAL A 129 -7.67 10.86 8.91
C VAL A 129 -7.34 12.34 8.79
N LEU A 130 -8.04 13.05 7.91
CA LEU A 130 -7.91 14.49 7.73
C LEU A 130 -9.25 15.15 8.03
N ASP A 131 -9.26 16.16 8.90
CA ASP A 131 -10.36 17.12 8.97
C ASP A 131 -10.13 18.18 7.89
N VAL A 132 -11.04 18.26 6.95
CA VAL A 132 -11.02 19.22 5.84
C VAL A 132 -12.28 20.07 5.81
N THR A 133 -12.95 20.19 6.95
CA THR A 133 -14.16 21.01 7.13
C THR A 133 -13.90 22.46 6.72
N VAL A 134 -12.80 23.02 7.21
CA VAL A 134 -12.25 24.30 6.77
C VAL A 134 -10.86 24.03 6.20
N PRO A 135 -10.69 23.99 4.87
CA PRO A 135 -9.43 23.56 4.25
C PRO A 135 -8.19 24.34 4.72
N GLN A 136 -8.34 25.62 5.07
CA GLN A 136 -7.26 26.45 5.58
C GLN A 136 -6.86 26.13 7.03
N GLN A 137 -7.73 25.44 7.76
CA GLN A 137 -7.55 25.04 9.17
C GLN A 137 -7.62 23.52 9.31
N TRP A 138 -7.15 22.83 8.28
CA TRP A 138 -7.15 21.36 8.28
C TRP A 138 -6.41 20.78 9.46
N ALA A 139 -6.78 19.55 9.82
CA ALA A 139 -6.09 18.78 10.83
C ALA A 139 -5.84 17.35 10.35
N MET A 140 -4.75 16.74 10.80
CA MET A 140 -4.34 15.40 10.43
C MET A 140 -4.12 14.55 11.68
N GLY A 141 -4.63 13.33 11.67
CA GLY A 141 -4.40 12.33 12.69
C GLY A 141 -4.14 10.95 12.09
N VAL A 142 -3.42 10.13 12.85
CA VAL A 142 -3.21 8.71 12.57
C VAL A 142 -3.88 7.91 13.66
N VAL A 143 -4.74 6.98 13.27
CA VAL A 143 -5.42 6.05 14.19
C VAL A 143 -4.75 4.69 14.07
N GLY A 144 -4.20 4.21 15.18
CA GLY A 144 -3.53 2.92 15.25
C GLY A 144 -4.49 1.74 15.53
N PRO A 145 -3.95 0.50 15.60
CA PRO A 145 -4.75 -0.72 15.73
C PRO A 145 -5.56 -0.82 17.02
N GLN A 146 -5.16 -0.12 18.07
CA GLN A 146 -5.87 -0.07 19.36
C GLN A 146 -6.76 1.18 19.47
N MET A 147 -7.11 1.78 18.33
CA MET A 147 -7.88 3.03 18.23
C MET A 147 -7.22 4.23 18.92
N GLN A 148 -5.93 4.15 19.21
CA GLN A 148 -5.16 5.30 19.70
C GLN A 148 -4.99 6.32 18.57
N VAL A 149 -5.24 7.57 18.87
CA VAL A 149 -5.11 8.70 17.94
C VAL A 149 -3.80 9.42 18.17
N CYS A 150 -3.08 9.70 17.08
CA CYS A 150 -1.88 10.52 17.09
C CYS A 150 -2.04 11.72 16.16
N GLY A 151 -1.70 12.90 16.65
CA GLY A 151 -1.84 14.16 15.92
C GLY A 151 -1.68 15.34 16.88
N ALA A 152 -2.13 16.52 16.47
CA ALA A 152 -2.25 17.66 17.36
C ALA A 152 -3.38 17.43 18.39
N ASP A 153 -3.22 17.91 19.63
CA ASP A 153 -4.14 17.64 20.76
C ASP A 153 -5.62 17.93 20.45
N GLU A 154 -5.90 18.99 19.71
CA GLU A 154 -7.27 19.35 19.34
C GLU A 154 -7.86 18.38 18.31
N THR A 155 -7.06 17.97 17.35
CA THR A 155 -7.42 16.95 16.35
C THR A 155 -7.69 15.60 17.02
N CYS A 156 -6.81 15.19 17.93
CA CYS A 156 -6.97 13.95 18.69
C CYS A 156 -8.30 13.93 19.43
N ARG A 157 -8.62 14.99 20.18
CA ARG A 157 -9.89 15.10 20.92
C ARG A 157 -11.12 15.08 20.03
N SER A 158 -11.08 15.73 18.87
CA SER A 158 -12.19 15.75 17.92
C SER A 158 -12.40 14.39 17.30
N LEU A 159 -11.32 13.74 16.90
CA LEU A 159 -11.35 12.43 16.28
C LEU A 159 -11.76 11.33 17.25
N GLU A 160 -11.27 11.35 18.49
CA GLU A 160 -11.68 10.42 19.55
C GLU A 160 -13.21 10.47 19.78
N ARG A 161 -13.81 11.66 19.83
CA ARG A 161 -15.27 11.81 19.96
C ARG A 161 -16.04 11.22 18.76
N VAL A 162 -15.49 11.30 17.56
CA VAL A 162 -16.09 10.69 16.36
C VAL A 162 -16.00 9.18 16.45
N LEU A 163 -14.86 8.64 16.85
CA LEU A 163 -14.60 7.21 16.98
C LEU A 163 -15.42 6.56 18.11
N GLU A 164 -15.58 7.25 19.24
CA GLU A 164 -16.47 6.81 20.32
C GLU A 164 -17.92 6.61 19.87
N LYS A 165 -18.40 7.49 18.99
CA LYS A 165 -19.79 7.43 18.47
C LYS A 165 -19.94 6.48 17.29
N ARG A 166 -18.89 6.29 16.51
CA ARG A 166 -18.88 5.46 15.28
C ARG A 166 -17.56 4.72 15.13
N PRO A 167 -17.34 3.65 15.90
CA PRO A 167 -16.09 2.88 15.84
C PRO A 167 -15.87 2.24 14.46
N ASP A 168 -16.96 1.89 13.75
CA ASP A 168 -16.90 1.26 12.43
C ASP A 168 -16.56 2.23 11.30
N TRP A 169 -16.57 3.53 11.58
CA TRP A 169 -16.38 4.57 10.57
C TRP A 169 -15.08 4.41 9.76
N LEU A 170 -14.00 3.99 10.39
CA LEU A 170 -12.70 3.80 9.73
C LEU A 170 -12.72 2.65 8.71
N HIS A 171 -13.53 1.63 8.95
CA HIS A 171 -13.59 0.42 8.11
C HIS A 171 -14.41 0.57 6.83
N GLU A 172 -15.07 1.70 6.61
CA GLU A 172 -15.88 1.95 5.41
C GLU A 172 -15.06 2.32 4.14
N GLY A 173 -13.72 2.15 4.16
CA GLY A 173 -12.83 2.39 3.03
C GLY A 173 -12.32 3.83 2.90
N SER A 174 -11.54 4.11 1.83
CA SER A 174 -10.98 5.44 1.57
C SER A 174 -12.01 6.39 1.00
N GLY A 175 -11.99 7.65 1.42
CA GLY A 175 -12.77 8.71 0.81
C GLY A 175 -13.24 9.81 1.75
N LEU A 176 -13.88 10.80 1.14
CA LEU A 176 -14.47 11.92 1.84
C LEU A 176 -15.83 11.53 2.42
N VAL A 177 -16.02 11.83 3.70
CA VAL A 177 -17.30 11.72 4.40
C VAL A 177 -17.74 13.11 4.82
N GLU A 178 -18.95 13.48 4.44
CA GLU A 178 -19.48 14.81 4.64
C GLU A 178 -20.85 14.72 5.33
N ASN A 179 -21.07 15.58 6.32
CA ASN A 179 -22.38 15.85 6.90
C ASN A 179 -22.60 17.37 6.97
N GLU A 180 -23.68 17.83 7.55
CA GLU A 180 -24.04 19.24 7.66
C GLU A 180 -23.02 20.09 8.45
N ILE A 181 -22.13 19.46 9.23
CA ILE A 181 -21.27 20.13 10.21
C ILE A 181 -19.79 19.98 9.88
N ALA A 182 -19.37 18.82 9.30
CA ALA A 182 -17.98 18.47 9.15
C ALA A 182 -17.70 17.64 7.89
N ARG A 183 -16.48 17.79 7.36
CA ARG A 183 -15.94 17.05 6.21
C ARG A 183 -14.66 16.36 6.64
N TRP A 184 -14.68 15.04 6.61
CA TRP A 184 -13.55 14.20 6.99
C TRP A 184 -13.13 13.34 5.81
N TYR A 185 -11.84 13.32 5.54
CA TYR A 185 -11.25 12.31 4.67
C TYR A 185 -10.59 11.23 5.52
N ARG A 186 -10.76 10.00 5.15
CA ARG A 186 -10.10 8.84 5.77
C ARG A 186 -9.58 7.87 4.74
N GLU A 187 -8.53 7.15 5.10
CA GLU A 187 -8.04 6.02 4.35
C GLU A 187 -7.30 5.04 5.25
N PRO A 188 -7.38 3.74 4.98
CA PRO A 188 -6.44 2.80 5.57
C PRO A 188 -5.04 3.13 5.07
N LEU A 189 -4.08 3.18 5.99
CA LEU A 189 -2.67 3.23 5.62
C LEU A 189 -2.32 1.84 5.09
N ALA A 190 -2.15 1.75 3.78
CA ALA A 190 -1.80 0.50 3.13
C ALA A 190 -0.52 -0.07 3.73
N TYR A 191 -0.52 -1.37 3.97
CA TYR A 191 0.69 -2.10 4.30
C TYR A 191 1.66 -2.02 3.11
N GLU A 192 2.95 -1.96 3.39
CA GLU A 192 3.91 -2.32 2.36
C GLU A 192 3.70 -3.80 2.04
N ASP A 193 3.41 -4.10 0.77
CA ASP A 193 3.27 -5.49 0.33
C ASP A 193 4.65 -6.14 0.32
N ARG A 194 5.02 -6.76 1.44
CA ARG A 194 6.30 -7.46 1.57
C ARG A 194 6.27 -8.79 0.85
N VAL A 195 7.33 -9.04 0.10
CA VAL A 195 7.55 -10.32 -0.58
C VAL A 195 8.81 -10.96 -0.04
N PHE A 196 8.66 -12.08 0.65
CA PHE A 196 9.78 -12.92 1.02
C PHE A 196 10.15 -13.83 -0.15
N VAL A 197 11.36 -13.67 -0.67
CA VAL A 197 11.91 -14.44 -1.78
C VAL A 197 12.92 -15.43 -1.21
N PHE A 198 12.53 -16.68 -1.04
CA PHE A 198 13.41 -17.75 -0.58
C PHE A 198 14.16 -18.36 -1.75
N GLY A 199 15.47 -18.14 -1.79
CA GLY A 199 16.40 -18.53 -2.85
C GLY A 199 16.87 -17.36 -3.69
N GLY A 200 18.15 -16.94 -3.51
CA GLY A 200 18.81 -15.81 -4.19
C GLY A 200 19.40 -16.16 -5.58
N GLY A 201 18.79 -17.10 -6.31
CA GLY A 201 19.25 -17.54 -7.62
C GLY A 201 18.91 -16.60 -8.79
N HIS A 202 19.05 -17.09 -10.02
CA HIS A 202 18.86 -16.28 -11.25
C HIS A 202 17.45 -15.70 -11.37
N VAL A 203 16.42 -16.48 -11.02
CA VAL A 203 15.02 -15.99 -11.07
C VAL A 203 14.80 -14.89 -10.04
N ALA A 204 15.33 -15.01 -8.82
CA ALA A 204 15.23 -13.99 -7.79
C ALA A 204 15.92 -12.68 -8.24
N LYS A 205 17.12 -12.78 -8.87
CA LYS A 205 17.82 -11.61 -9.40
C LYS A 205 17.04 -10.85 -10.47
N ALA A 206 16.27 -11.56 -11.27
CA ALA A 206 15.39 -10.94 -12.25
C ALA A 206 14.07 -10.44 -11.61
N LEU A 207 13.55 -11.14 -10.60
CA LEU A 207 12.25 -10.85 -9.98
C LEU A 207 12.28 -9.63 -9.06
N VAL A 208 13.29 -9.53 -8.19
CA VAL A 208 13.36 -8.46 -7.16
C VAL A 208 13.30 -7.06 -7.78
N PRO A 209 14.08 -6.72 -8.83
CA PRO A 209 13.97 -5.41 -9.48
C PRO A 209 12.56 -5.12 -10.02
N VAL A 210 11.91 -6.10 -10.65
CA VAL A 210 10.56 -5.96 -11.19
C VAL A 210 9.54 -5.72 -10.08
N LEU A 211 9.59 -6.50 -9.00
CA LEU A 211 8.69 -6.35 -7.86
C LEU A 211 8.87 -4.99 -7.19
N THR A 212 10.10 -4.55 -6.95
CA THR A 212 10.38 -3.23 -6.37
C THR A 212 9.86 -2.10 -7.27
N GLN A 213 10.01 -2.23 -8.60
CA GLN A 213 9.50 -1.24 -9.54
C GLN A 213 7.97 -1.12 -9.51
N VAL A 214 7.26 -2.20 -9.22
CA VAL A 214 5.78 -2.21 -9.12
C VAL A 214 5.28 -2.04 -7.68
N GLY A 215 6.17 -1.65 -6.73
CA GLY A 215 5.82 -1.21 -5.38
C GLY A 215 5.71 -2.31 -4.34
N PHE A 216 6.33 -3.47 -4.56
CA PHE A 216 6.53 -4.47 -3.50
C PHE A 216 7.86 -4.23 -2.78
N SER A 217 7.90 -4.49 -1.48
CA SER A 217 9.12 -4.52 -0.67
C SER A 217 9.66 -5.95 -0.58
N CYS A 218 10.88 -6.18 -1.04
CA CYS A 218 11.45 -7.52 -1.16
C CYS A 218 12.45 -7.84 -0.06
N ILE A 219 12.28 -8.99 0.58
CA ILE A 219 13.22 -9.57 1.54
C ILE A 219 13.75 -10.86 0.92
N VAL A 220 15.04 -10.91 0.62
CA VAL A 220 15.68 -12.10 0.00
C VAL A 220 16.33 -12.95 1.06
N VAL A 221 15.99 -14.24 1.06
CA VAL A 221 16.50 -15.22 2.03
C VAL A 221 17.17 -16.38 1.29
N ASP A 222 18.42 -16.68 1.58
CA ASP A 222 19.13 -17.86 1.05
C ASP A 222 19.98 -18.50 2.16
N ASP A 223 20.25 -19.80 2.06
CA ASP A 223 21.10 -20.52 2.99
C ASP A 223 22.60 -20.23 2.81
N ARG A 224 22.95 -19.44 1.80
CA ARG A 224 24.31 -19.06 1.45
C ARG A 224 24.44 -17.55 1.41
N GLU A 225 25.37 -17.00 2.17
CA GLU A 225 25.61 -15.56 2.27
C GLU A 225 25.96 -14.92 0.91
N GLU A 226 26.67 -15.63 0.03
CA GLU A 226 27.00 -15.14 -1.31
C GLU A 226 25.76 -14.95 -2.22
N PHE A 227 24.60 -15.54 -1.87
CA PHE A 227 23.32 -15.39 -2.59
C PHE A 227 22.32 -14.50 -1.86
N ALA A 228 22.53 -14.15 -0.60
CA ALA A 228 21.68 -13.26 0.18
C ALA A 228 22.46 -12.08 0.74
N ASN A 229 22.88 -11.16 -0.15
CA ASN A 229 23.59 -9.95 0.24
C ASN A 229 23.20 -8.74 -0.60
N ALA A 230 23.44 -7.53 -0.06
CA ALA A 230 23.07 -6.26 -0.69
C ALA A 230 23.77 -5.97 -2.02
N VAL A 231 24.93 -6.59 -2.30
CA VAL A 231 25.61 -6.45 -3.59
C VAL A 231 24.86 -7.19 -4.70
N GLN A 232 24.29 -8.36 -4.37
CA GLN A 232 23.50 -9.14 -5.31
C GLN A 232 22.08 -8.59 -5.49
N PHE A 233 21.53 -7.97 -4.42
CA PHE A 233 20.15 -7.46 -4.38
C PHE A 233 20.10 -6.01 -3.86
N PRO A 234 20.66 -5.04 -4.60
CA PRO A 234 20.69 -3.64 -4.14
C PRO A 234 19.31 -2.97 -4.03
N GLN A 235 18.26 -3.54 -4.64
CA GLN A 235 16.88 -3.07 -4.57
C GLN A 235 16.06 -3.77 -3.47
N ALA A 236 16.57 -4.84 -2.85
CA ALA A 236 15.88 -5.49 -1.75
C ALA A 236 15.92 -4.59 -0.51
N GLU A 237 14.83 -4.58 0.25
CA GLU A 237 14.77 -3.93 1.56
C GLU A 237 15.74 -4.59 2.55
N GLN A 238 15.79 -5.92 2.47
CA GLN A 238 16.65 -6.74 3.34
C GLN A 238 17.13 -7.99 2.62
N THR A 239 18.34 -8.41 2.97
CA THR A 239 18.89 -9.71 2.59
C THR A 239 19.26 -10.49 3.85
N VAL A 240 18.88 -11.75 3.93
CA VAL A 240 19.04 -12.60 5.13
C VAL A 240 19.68 -13.91 4.74
N ALA A 241 20.87 -14.19 5.28
CA ALA A 241 21.46 -15.53 5.20
C ALA A 241 20.95 -16.37 6.36
N ALA A 242 20.20 -17.45 6.07
CA ALA A 242 19.57 -18.28 7.10
C ALA A 242 19.43 -19.74 6.65
N ASP A 243 19.62 -20.67 7.58
CA ASP A 243 19.38 -22.09 7.34
C ASP A 243 17.87 -22.33 7.12
N PHE A 244 17.51 -22.94 6.00
CA PHE A 244 16.13 -23.25 5.67
C PHE A 244 15.47 -24.29 6.59
N SER A 245 16.24 -25.02 7.39
CA SER A 245 15.70 -25.98 8.36
C SER A 245 14.97 -25.30 9.53
N ASP A 246 15.39 -24.09 9.92
CA ASP A 246 14.73 -23.27 10.94
C ASP A 246 14.83 -21.77 10.61
N LEU A 247 13.72 -21.20 10.18
CA LEU A 247 13.58 -19.80 9.79
C LEU A 247 12.97 -18.92 10.90
N SER A 248 12.55 -19.49 12.01
CA SER A 248 11.76 -18.82 13.05
C SER A 248 12.47 -17.63 13.70
N ALA A 249 13.82 -17.71 13.84
CA ALA A 249 14.64 -16.64 14.38
C ALA A 249 15.09 -15.62 13.32
N ALA A 250 15.08 -15.99 12.04
CA ALA A 250 15.65 -15.19 10.96
C ALA A 250 14.64 -14.29 10.28
N VAL A 251 13.38 -14.75 10.15
CA VAL A 251 12.32 -14.00 9.45
C VAL A 251 10.98 -14.11 10.18
N GLN A 252 10.22 -13.04 10.12
CA GLN A 252 8.85 -12.99 10.64
C GLN A 252 7.86 -12.78 9.50
N VAL A 253 7.28 -13.87 9.02
CA VAL A 253 6.25 -13.86 7.99
C VAL A 253 4.88 -13.81 8.65
N THR A 254 4.03 -12.91 8.18
CA THR A 254 2.67 -12.70 8.68
C THR A 254 1.62 -13.06 7.62
N ARG A 255 0.35 -13.10 8.03
CA ARG A 255 -0.79 -13.30 7.12
C ARG A 255 -0.98 -12.18 6.06
N HIS A 256 -0.21 -11.12 6.12
CA HIS A 256 -0.26 -10.00 5.18
C HIS A 256 0.84 -10.08 4.12
N ASP A 257 1.82 -10.94 4.31
CA ASP A 257 3.00 -11.06 3.47
C ASP A 257 2.79 -12.01 2.29
N TYR A 258 3.61 -11.83 1.27
CA TYR A 258 3.70 -12.70 0.11
C TYR A 258 4.97 -13.53 0.22
N VAL A 259 4.90 -14.79 -0.16
CA VAL A 259 6.04 -15.73 -0.11
C VAL A 259 6.25 -16.33 -1.49
N CYS A 260 7.48 -16.22 -2.01
CA CYS A 260 7.94 -16.83 -3.25
C CYS A 260 9.07 -17.83 -2.93
N ILE A 261 8.84 -19.11 -3.13
CA ILE A 261 9.83 -20.17 -2.88
C ILE A 261 10.47 -20.60 -4.19
N MET A 262 11.78 -20.37 -4.31
CA MET A 262 12.58 -20.69 -5.50
C MET A 262 14.01 -21.12 -5.12
N THR A 263 14.10 -21.97 -4.09
CA THR A 263 15.40 -22.42 -3.56
C THR A 263 16.09 -23.42 -4.52
N ARG A 264 17.37 -23.67 -4.25
CA ARG A 264 18.12 -24.69 -4.95
C ARG A 264 17.68 -26.11 -4.56
N GLY A 265 16.88 -26.75 -5.39
CA GLY A 265 16.48 -28.15 -5.18
C GLY A 265 15.18 -28.32 -4.40
N HIS A 266 14.76 -29.57 -4.26
CA HIS A 266 13.45 -29.91 -3.68
C HIS A 266 13.45 -29.99 -2.15
N ILE A 267 14.62 -30.14 -1.52
CA ILE A 267 14.75 -30.23 -0.05
C ILE A 267 14.53 -28.84 0.54
N GLY A 268 15.24 -27.81 0.05
CA GLY A 268 15.07 -26.45 0.51
C GLY A 268 13.64 -25.92 0.30
N ASP A 269 13.04 -26.19 -0.88
CA ASP A 269 11.65 -25.79 -1.13
C ASP A 269 10.68 -26.43 -0.12
N TYR A 270 10.86 -27.71 0.19
CA TYR A 270 10.02 -28.41 1.17
C TYR A 270 10.20 -27.84 2.58
N GLU A 271 11.44 -27.63 3.04
CA GLU A 271 11.68 -27.09 4.39
C GLU A 271 11.10 -25.68 4.56
N VAL A 272 11.24 -24.82 3.55
CA VAL A 272 10.65 -23.49 3.56
C VAL A 272 9.12 -23.57 3.47
N GLN A 273 8.57 -24.38 2.53
CA GLN A 273 7.12 -24.46 2.34
C GLN A 273 6.41 -24.98 3.59
N ARG A 274 6.98 -25.97 4.28
CA ARG A 274 6.47 -26.53 5.54
C ARG A 274 6.31 -25.45 6.61
N GLN A 275 7.32 -24.59 6.77
CA GLN A 275 7.31 -23.52 7.77
C GLN A 275 6.37 -22.38 7.35
N MET A 276 6.36 -22.02 6.08
CA MET A 276 5.51 -20.93 5.56
C MET A 276 4.02 -21.27 5.56
N LEU A 277 3.65 -22.53 5.32
CA LEU A 277 2.28 -23.00 5.50
C LEU A 277 1.76 -22.76 6.92
N ALA A 278 2.59 -22.99 7.94
CA ALA A 278 2.22 -22.74 9.34
C ALA A 278 2.07 -21.23 9.67
N CYS A 279 2.71 -20.34 8.89
CA CYS A 279 2.58 -18.89 9.05
C CYS A 279 1.32 -18.33 8.38
N HIS A 280 0.65 -19.09 7.52
CA HIS A 280 -0.53 -18.67 6.75
C HIS A 280 -0.35 -17.31 6.03
N PRO A 281 0.68 -17.12 5.19
CA PRO A 281 0.87 -15.87 4.46
C PRO A 281 -0.30 -15.60 3.51
N TYR A 282 -0.48 -14.35 3.10
CA TYR A 282 -1.52 -13.97 2.16
C TYR A 282 -1.38 -14.67 0.80
N TYR A 283 -0.12 -14.86 0.37
CA TYR A 283 0.23 -15.58 -0.85
C TYR A 283 1.42 -16.49 -0.59
N LEU A 284 1.35 -17.72 -1.07
CA LEU A 284 2.45 -18.66 -1.05
C LEU A 284 2.60 -19.30 -2.44
N GLY A 285 3.68 -18.94 -3.13
CA GLY A 285 3.99 -19.46 -4.47
C GLY A 285 5.28 -20.28 -4.47
N VAL A 286 5.30 -21.39 -5.20
CA VAL A 286 6.44 -22.32 -5.27
C VAL A 286 6.85 -22.57 -6.71
N ILE A 287 8.13 -22.34 -7.04
CA ILE A 287 8.68 -22.66 -8.35
C ILE A 287 9.00 -24.16 -8.45
N GLY A 288 8.63 -24.77 -9.55
CA GLY A 288 9.05 -26.17 -9.78
C GLY A 288 8.35 -26.85 -10.93
N SER A 289 8.98 -27.91 -11.44
CA SER A 289 8.34 -28.82 -12.38
C SER A 289 7.24 -29.62 -11.68
N ARG A 290 6.27 -30.11 -12.46
CA ARG A 290 5.18 -30.96 -11.93
C ARG A 290 5.67 -32.11 -11.07
N THR A 291 6.77 -32.76 -11.48
CA THR A 291 7.38 -33.88 -10.74
C THR A 291 7.93 -33.43 -9.38
N LYS A 292 8.62 -32.29 -9.34
CA LYS A 292 9.17 -31.72 -8.10
C LYS A 292 8.04 -31.34 -7.14
N LEU A 293 7.02 -30.67 -7.63
CA LEU A 293 5.85 -30.26 -6.85
C LEU A 293 5.08 -31.47 -6.28
N ALA A 294 4.90 -32.54 -7.06
CA ALA A 294 4.26 -33.76 -6.61
C ALA A 294 5.05 -34.45 -5.48
N PHE A 295 6.39 -34.43 -5.55
CA PHE A 295 7.25 -34.96 -4.49
C PHE A 295 7.08 -34.18 -3.18
N VAL A 296 7.14 -32.85 -3.25
CA VAL A 296 6.98 -31.98 -2.06
C VAL A 296 5.57 -32.13 -1.47
N ARG A 297 4.54 -32.20 -2.32
CA ARG A 297 3.16 -32.44 -1.89
C ARG A 297 3.02 -33.71 -1.05
N ASN A 298 3.61 -34.82 -1.51
CA ASN A 298 3.54 -36.09 -0.76
C ASN A 298 4.23 -35.99 0.60
N LYS A 299 5.35 -35.27 0.71
CA LYS A 299 6.02 -35.03 1.98
C LYS A 299 5.16 -34.20 2.94
N LEU A 300 4.58 -33.11 2.45
CA LEU A 300 3.71 -32.24 3.27
C LEU A 300 2.48 -32.99 3.80
N ARG A 301 1.87 -33.87 2.98
CA ARG A 301 0.79 -34.76 3.45
C ARG A 301 1.27 -35.71 4.58
N HIS A 302 2.48 -36.22 4.46
CA HIS A 302 3.06 -37.09 5.50
C HIS A 302 3.28 -36.32 6.82
N ASP A 303 3.57 -35.03 6.74
CA ASP A 303 3.71 -34.15 7.89
C ASP A 303 2.37 -33.67 8.49
N GLY A 304 1.24 -34.06 7.88
CA GLY A 304 -0.10 -33.78 8.40
C GLY A 304 -0.81 -32.58 7.80
N PHE A 305 -0.23 -31.93 6.78
CA PHE A 305 -0.94 -30.86 6.06
C PHE A 305 -2.08 -31.43 5.21
N THR A 306 -3.21 -30.77 5.21
CA THR A 306 -4.37 -31.14 4.40
C THR A 306 -4.18 -30.80 2.93
N ASP A 307 -4.94 -31.47 2.06
CA ASP A 307 -4.92 -31.14 0.62
C ASP A 307 -5.36 -29.71 0.36
N ASP A 308 -6.31 -29.18 1.10
CA ASP A 308 -6.79 -27.80 0.96
C ASP A 308 -5.69 -26.78 1.28
N GLU A 309 -4.89 -27.01 2.34
CA GLU A 309 -3.76 -26.15 2.68
C GLU A 309 -2.67 -26.19 1.60
N ILE A 310 -2.40 -27.38 1.06
CA ILE A 310 -1.40 -27.54 0.01
C ILE A 310 -1.90 -26.96 -1.32
N ASP A 311 -3.18 -27.13 -1.66
CA ASP A 311 -3.80 -26.61 -2.90
C ASP A 311 -4.02 -25.09 -2.86
N ALA A 312 -4.02 -24.47 -1.68
CA ALA A 312 -3.99 -23.03 -1.53
C ALA A 312 -2.66 -22.41 -2.02
N CYS A 313 -1.59 -23.21 -2.15
CA CYS A 313 -0.32 -22.76 -2.69
C CYS A 313 -0.40 -22.59 -4.22
N HIS A 314 0.16 -21.51 -4.73
CA HIS A 314 0.35 -21.28 -6.16
C HIS A 314 1.55 -22.09 -6.67
N ALA A 315 1.29 -23.29 -7.16
CA ALA A 315 2.33 -24.26 -7.57
C ALA A 315 1.94 -24.97 -8.89
N PRO A 316 2.60 -24.65 -10.01
CA PRO A 316 3.74 -23.75 -10.15
C PRO A 316 3.39 -22.28 -9.98
N ILE A 317 4.32 -21.49 -9.42
CA ILE A 317 4.20 -20.04 -9.26
C ILE A 317 4.17 -19.32 -10.63
N GLY A 318 3.39 -18.24 -10.72
CA GLY A 318 3.32 -17.37 -11.90
C GLY A 318 2.17 -17.69 -12.85
N LEU A 319 1.77 -16.69 -13.64
CA LEU A 319 0.76 -16.85 -14.66
C LEU A 319 1.27 -17.72 -15.84
N PRO A 320 0.41 -18.51 -16.48
CA PRO A 320 0.80 -19.43 -17.57
C PRO A 320 1.04 -18.67 -18.89
N ILE A 321 2.14 -17.92 -19.00
CA ILE A 321 2.53 -17.15 -20.18
C ILE A 321 3.60 -17.86 -21.04
N SER A 322 3.87 -19.14 -20.78
CA SER A 322 4.92 -19.92 -21.46
C SER A 322 6.33 -19.36 -21.25
N ALA A 323 6.60 -18.76 -20.08
CA ALA A 323 7.88 -18.21 -19.70
C ALA A 323 8.97 -19.31 -19.67
N ALA A 324 10.15 -19.01 -20.24
CA ALA A 324 11.28 -19.94 -20.33
C ALA A 324 12.56 -19.38 -19.70
N THR A 325 12.83 -18.07 -19.83
CA THR A 325 14.02 -17.44 -19.24
C THR A 325 13.75 -16.95 -17.81
N PRO A 326 14.76 -16.74 -16.97
CA PRO A 326 14.59 -16.17 -15.64
C PRO A 326 13.83 -14.84 -15.66
N GLU A 327 14.07 -13.99 -16.64
CA GLU A 327 13.41 -12.69 -16.81
C GLU A 327 11.93 -12.84 -17.17
N GLU A 328 11.58 -13.78 -18.06
CA GLU A 328 10.19 -14.08 -18.40
C GLU A 328 9.44 -14.70 -17.22
N ILE A 329 10.10 -15.59 -16.46
CA ILE A 329 9.55 -16.17 -15.23
C ILE A 329 9.30 -15.06 -14.19
N ALA A 330 10.22 -14.10 -14.05
CA ALA A 330 10.05 -12.95 -13.17
C ALA A 330 8.83 -12.11 -13.55
N VAL A 331 8.60 -11.85 -14.84
CA VAL A 331 7.39 -11.16 -15.33
C VAL A 331 6.13 -11.96 -15.02
N SER A 332 6.14 -13.27 -15.26
CA SER A 332 5.03 -14.17 -14.94
C SER A 332 4.64 -14.13 -13.45
N ILE A 333 5.64 -14.21 -12.56
CA ILE A 333 5.43 -14.14 -11.10
C ILE A 333 4.94 -12.76 -10.69
N ALA A 334 5.56 -11.69 -11.16
CA ALA A 334 5.16 -10.34 -10.84
C ALA A 334 3.71 -10.04 -11.28
N ALA A 335 3.31 -10.50 -12.46
CA ALA A 335 1.94 -10.35 -12.95
C ALA A 335 0.93 -11.10 -12.06
N GLU A 336 1.26 -12.30 -11.57
CA GLU A 336 0.41 -13.03 -10.62
C GLU A 336 0.30 -12.28 -9.29
N LEU A 337 1.40 -11.80 -8.71
CA LEU A 337 1.40 -11.04 -7.47
C LEU A 337 0.58 -9.75 -7.59
N ILE A 338 0.69 -9.02 -8.70
CA ILE A 338 -0.14 -7.84 -8.99
C ILE A 338 -1.64 -8.22 -9.01
N ALA A 339 -2.00 -9.32 -9.69
CA ALA A 339 -3.39 -9.78 -9.74
C ALA A 339 -3.93 -10.21 -8.36
N VAL A 340 -3.09 -10.84 -7.54
CA VAL A 340 -3.44 -11.24 -6.16
C VAL A 340 -3.63 -10.01 -5.27
N ARG A 341 -2.74 -9.01 -5.37
CA ARG A 341 -2.85 -7.74 -4.66
C ARG A 341 -4.15 -7.00 -5.01
N ALA A 342 -4.47 -6.89 -6.28
CA ALA A 342 -5.70 -6.24 -6.74
C ALA A 342 -6.96 -6.92 -6.17
N ARG A 343 -7.01 -8.25 -6.11
CA ARG A 343 -8.13 -9.00 -5.51
C ARG A 343 -8.24 -8.78 -4.00
N ARG A 344 -7.11 -8.62 -3.30
CA ARG A 344 -7.09 -8.27 -1.87
C ARG A 344 -7.74 -6.92 -1.64
N GLU A 345 -7.32 -5.90 -2.39
CA GLU A 345 -7.90 -4.57 -2.31
C GLU A 345 -9.40 -4.55 -2.64
N GLU A 346 -9.85 -5.36 -3.61
CA GLU A 346 -11.26 -5.50 -3.96
C GLU A 346 -12.07 -6.17 -2.86
N ARG A 347 -11.53 -7.19 -2.19
CA ARG A 347 -12.18 -7.85 -1.03
C ARG A 347 -12.28 -6.88 0.15
N GLU A 348 -11.22 -6.19 0.49
CA GLU A 348 -11.23 -5.19 1.57
C GLU A 348 -12.24 -4.06 1.28
N LYS A 349 -12.37 -3.64 0.01
CA LYS A 349 -13.41 -2.69 -0.44
C LYS A 349 -14.82 -3.31 -0.48
N GLY A 350 -14.93 -4.59 -0.79
CA GLY A 350 -16.19 -5.35 -0.87
C GLY A 350 -16.78 -5.64 0.50
N ASP A 351 -15.96 -6.03 1.46
CA ASP A 351 -16.36 -6.24 2.85
C ASP A 351 -16.86 -4.93 3.46
N ALA A 352 -16.20 -3.80 3.15
CA ALA A 352 -16.68 -2.47 3.50
C ALA A 352 -18.04 -2.11 2.85
N ARG A 353 -18.40 -2.69 1.70
CA ARG A 353 -19.71 -2.48 1.04
C ARG A 353 -20.81 -3.39 1.55
N GLN A 354 -20.50 -4.63 1.93
CA GLN A 354 -21.49 -5.54 2.54
C GLN A 354 -21.98 -5.05 3.90
N TRP A 355 -21.13 -4.37 4.66
CA TRP A 355 -21.51 -3.68 5.90
C TRP A 355 -22.48 -2.51 5.68
N ARG A 356 -22.54 -1.92 4.46
CA ARG A 356 -23.50 -0.84 4.13
C ARG A 356 -24.94 -1.34 3.91
N SER A 357 -25.16 -2.63 3.72
CA SER A 357 -26.47 -3.19 3.40
C SER A 357 -27.22 -3.78 4.58
N ALA A 358 -26.63 -3.86 5.77
CA ALA A 358 -27.28 -4.33 6.98
C ALA A 358 -27.52 -3.17 7.95
N ASP A 359 -28.74 -2.66 7.97
CA ASP A 359 -29.40 -1.87 9.01
C ASP A 359 -28.52 -0.89 9.84
N VAL A 360 -28.26 0.29 9.30
CA VAL A 360 -27.86 1.43 10.11
C VAL A 360 -29.08 2.32 10.34
N PRO A 361 -29.61 2.40 11.57
CA PRO A 361 -30.63 3.39 11.89
C PRO A 361 -30.07 4.80 11.67
N SER A 362 -30.77 5.63 10.94
CA SER A 362 -30.44 7.05 10.79
C SER A 362 -30.56 7.71 12.17
N VAL A 363 -29.43 7.89 12.85
CA VAL A 363 -29.39 8.65 14.11
C VAL A 363 -29.30 10.12 13.75
N ARG A 364 -30.42 10.84 13.91
CA ARG A 364 -30.42 12.30 13.98
C ARG A 364 -29.63 12.73 15.21
N ILE A 365 -28.58 13.52 15.02
CA ILE A 365 -27.85 14.15 16.10
C ILE A 365 -28.77 15.24 16.67
N PRO A 366 -29.08 15.27 17.99
CA PRO A 366 -29.80 16.38 18.59
C PRO A 366 -28.97 17.65 18.50
N THR A 367 -29.61 18.74 18.16
CA THR A 367 -29.08 20.12 18.13
C THR A 367 -28.50 20.57 19.46
#